data_faa7815e71cdd692545b88f6ff1564eb
#
_entry.id   faa7815e71cdd692545b88f6ff1564eb
#
_cell.length_a   1.000
_cell.length_b   1.000
_cell.length_c   1.000
_cell.angle_alpha   90.00
_cell.angle_beta   90.00
_cell.angle_gamma   90.00
#
_symmetry.space_group_name_H-M   'P 1'
#
loop_
_entity.id
_entity.type
_entity.pdbx_description
1 polymer ?
#
loop_
_entity_poly.entity_id
_entity_poly.type
_entity_poly.pdbx_seq_one_letter_code
_entity_poly.pdbx_strand_id
1 'polypeptide(L)'
;MKIALAQIDPTVGDFTGNLEKIVDASRRAAAQGARLTVFSELAICGYPPADFLEKPSFLARCRSAVDELAAATRELPTAVLAGVALQAGSESGKPAVNAAVLLDQGLQLLEQHKRLLPFYDVFDEQRYFERAQKQQVVELDGIRLAITIC
;
A
#
# COMPACT_ATOMS: atom_id res chain seq x y z
N MET A 1 -19.42 -7.69 5.93
CA MET A 1 -17.95 -7.95 5.97
C MET A 1 -17.37 -7.28 7.21
N LYS A 2 -16.51 -7.98 7.96
CA LYS A 2 -15.78 -7.40 9.10
C LYS A 2 -14.45 -6.85 8.61
N ILE A 3 -14.12 -5.62 8.98
CA ILE A 3 -12.89 -4.93 8.59
C ILE A 3 -12.08 -4.65 9.87
N ALA A 4 -10.77 -4.93 9.83
CA ALA A 4 -9.82 -4.55 10.85
C ALA A 4 -9.00 -3.35 10.38
N LEU A 5 -8.92 -2.31 11.19
CA LEU A 5 -8.01 -1.19 10.99
C LEU A 5 -6.74 -1.46 11.80
N ALA A 6 -5.64 -1.72 11.10
CA ALA A 6 -4.37 -2.08 11.73
C ALA A 6 -3.46 -0.85 11.79
N GLN A 7 -3.24 -0.34 12.98
CA GLN A 7 -2.24 0.69 13.23
C GLN A 7 -0.93 0.03 13.60
N ILE A 8 0.09 0.28 12.78
CA ILE A 8 1.47 -0.17 13.01
C ILE A 8 2.39 1.04 12.99
N ASP A 9 3.64 0.86 13.41
CA ASP A 9 4.68 1.88 13.35
C ASP A 9 5.72 1.48 12.29
N PRO A 10 5.51 1.83 11.01
CA PRO A 10 6.43 1.47 9.95
C PRO A 10 7.67 2.37 9.97
N THR A 11 8.83 1.78 9.70
CA THR A 11 10.11 2.50 9.59
C THR A 11 10.47 2.69 8.11
N VAL A 12 10.87 3.91 7.72
CA VAL A 12 11.25 4.20 6.33
C VAL A 12 12.43 3.32 5.91
N GLY A 13 12.24 2.56 4.82
CA GLY A 13 13.26 1.68 4.24
C GLY A 13 13.46 0.33 4.95
N ASP A 14 12.84 0.10 6.10
CA ASP A 14 12.86 -1.20 6.79
C ASP A 14 11.77 -2.13 6.22
N PHE A 15 11.95 -2.57 4.98
CA PHE A 15 10.97 -3.43 4.32
C PHE A 15 10.69 -4.72 5.09
N THR A 16 11.73 -5.37 5.60
CA THR A 16 11.58 -6.64 6.34
C THR A 16 10.76 -6.44 7.61
N GLY A 17 11.14 -5.50 8.46
CA GLY A 17 10.41 -5.24 9.70
C GLY A 17 8.99 -4.73 9.47
N ASN A 18 8.77 -3.90 8.42
CA ASN A 18 7.42 -3.45 8.08
C ASN A 18 6.53 -4.61 7.59
N LEU A 19 7.05 -5.50 6.73
CA LEU A 19 6.31 -6.68 6.28
C LEU A 19 5.98 -7.64 7.43
N GLU A 20 6.90 -7.88 8.35
CA GLU A 20 6.65 -8.68 9.56
C GLU A 20 5.50 -8.10 10.39
N LYS A 21 5.49 -6.78 10.64
CA LYS A 21 4.41 -6.09 11.35
C LYS A 21 3.06 -6.22 10.62
N ILE A 22 3.05 -6.07 9.28
CA ILE A 22 1.84 -6.20 8.46
C ILE A 22 1.30 -7.63 8.52
N VAL A 23 2.15 -8.63 8.33
CA VAL A 23 1.76 -10.05 8.35
C VAL A 23 1.24 -10.46 9.73
N ASP A 24 1.91 -10.06 10.82
CA ASP A 24 1.47 -10.34 12.19
C ASP A 24 0.10 -9.70 12.49
N ALA A 25 -0.07 -8.42 12.17
CA ALA A 25 -1.36 -7.75 12.33
C ALA A 25 -2.47 -8.41 11.50
N SER A 26 -2.16 -8.84 10.27
CA SER A 26 -3.12 -9.56 9.40
C SER A 26 -3.52 -10.92 10.00
N ARG A 27 -2.58 -11.67 10.56
CA ARG A 27 -2.88 -12.93 11.27
C ARG A 27 -3.79 -12.72 12.47
N ARG A 28 -3.52 -11.68 13.27
CA ARG A 28 -4.36 -11.33 14.43
C ARG A 28 -5.77 -10.89 14.01
N ALA A 29 -5.88 -10.13 12.92
CA ALA A 29 -7.16 -9.71 12.35
C ALA A 29 -7.95 -10.92 11.83
N ALA A 30 -7.31 -11.82 11.10
CA ALA A 30 -7.90 -13.06 10.60
C ALA A 30 -8.42 -13.95 11.74
N ALA A 31 -7.64 -14.10 12.82
CA ALA A 31 -8.06 -14.86 14.01
C ALA A 31 -9.30 -14.26 14.70
N GLN A 32 -9.57 -12.96 14.50
CA GLN A 32 -10.78 -12.28 14.96
C GLN A 32 -11.91 -12.28 13.91
N GLY A 33 -11.74 -12.97 12.79
CA GLY A 33 -12.72 -13.08 11.73
C GLY A 33 -12.83 -11.85 10.83
N ALA A 34 -11.81 -11.02 10.75
CA ALA A 34 -11.76 -9.93 9.79
C ALA A 34 -11.55 -10.47 8.37
N ARG A 35 -12.35 -10.01 7.41
CA ARG A 35 -12.21 -10.37 5.99
C ARG A 35 -11.32 -9.39 5.21
N LEU A 36 -11.13 -8.19 5.74
CA LEU A 36 -10.23 -7.18 5.20
C LEU A 36 -9.44 -6.55 6.34
N THR A 37 -8.13 -6.50 6.21
CA THR A 37 -7.21 -5.77 7.10
C THR A 37 -6.65 -4.56 6.36
N VAL A 38 -6.87 -3.38 6.91
CA VAL A 38 -6.48 -2.09 6.28
C VAL A 38 -5.33 -1.49 7.07
N PHE A 39 -4.28 -1.11 6.37
CA PHE A 39 -3.08 -0.45 6.90
C PHE A 39 -3.01 1.01 6.44
N SER A 40 -2.13 1.76 7.08
CA SER A 40 -1.89 3.17 6.76
C SER A 40 -1.24 3.36 5.39
N GLU A 41 -1.29 4.59 4.92
CA GLU A 41 -0.57 5.09 3.75
C GLU A 41 0.94 4.76 3.87
N LEU A 42 1.53 4.27 2.77
CA LEU A 42 2.95 3.90 2.64
C LEU A 42 3.46 2.91 3.73
N ALA A 43 2.58 2.11 4.34
CA ALA A 43 2.92 1.18 5.42
C ALA A 43 4.05 0.20 5.05
N ILE A 44 4.17 -0.18 3.77
CA ILE A 44 5.19 -1.14 3.30
C ILE A 44 6.58 -0.51 3.31
N CYS A 45 6.72 0.73 2.85
CA CYS A 45 8.04 1.39 2.75
C CYS A 45 8.32 2.43 3.84
N GLY A 46 7.31 2.79 4.65
CA GLY A 46 7.37 3.86 5.66
C GLY A 46 7.08 5.25 5.09
N TYR A 47 6.65 6.17 5.97
CA TYR A 47 6.33 7.57 5.61
C TYR A 47 7.10 8.54 6.53
N PRO A 48 7.65 9.66 6.01
CA PRO A 48 7.80 10.03 4.60
C PRO A 48 9.08 9.43 3.97
N PRO A 49 9.02 8.81 2.80
CA PRO A 49 10.20 8.25 2.13
C PRO A 49 11.10 9.32 1.47
N ALA A 50 10.60 10.53 1.24
CA ALA A 50 11.34 11.68 0.71
C ALA A 50 12.25 11.32 -0.48
N ASP A 51 13.54 11.70 -0.46
CA ASP A 51 14.50 11.51 -1.55
C ASP A 51 14.82 10.04 -1.87
N PHE A 52 14.40 9.08 -1.05
CA PHE A 52 14.47 7.66 -1.42
C PHE A 52 13.67 7.35 -2.68
N LEU A 53 12.59 8.11 -2.93
CA LEU A 53 11.73 7.94 -4.11
C LEU A 53 12.45 8.26 -5.44
N GLU A 54 13.54 9.00 -5.41
CA GLU A 54 14.37 9.29 -6.57
C GLU A 54 15.33 8.14 -6.94
N LYS A 55 15.41 7.11 -6.09
CA LYS A 55 16.28 5.95 -6.28
C LYS A 55 15.51 4.79 -6.93
N PRO A 56 15.80 4.39 -8.17
CA PRO A 56 15.13 3.27 -8.82
C PRO A 56 15.21 1.96 -8.03
N SER A 57 16.33 1.72 -7.32
CA SER A 57 16.50 0.54 -6.47
C SER A 57 15.53 0.50 -5.30
N PHE A 58 15.17 1.67 -4.73
CA PHE A 58 14.17 1.75 -3.66
C PHE A 58 12.78 1.39 -4.19
N LEU A 59 12.40 1.94 -5.34
CA LEU A 59 11.10 1.64 -5.96
C LEU A 59 11.01 0.17 -6.43
N ALA A 60 12.10 -0.39 -6.96
CA ALA A 60 12.17 -1.81 -7.25
C ALA A 60 11.99 -2.67 -5.99
N ARG A 61 12.62 -2.27 -4.87
CA ARG A 61 12.44 -2.96 -3.58
C ARG A 61 11.00 -2.84 -3.05
N CYS A 62 10.35 -1.70 -3.25
CA CYS A 62 8.92 -1.52 -2.93
C CYS A 62 8.06 -2.54 -3.69
N ARG A 63 8.30 -2.73 -4.99
CA ARG A 63 7.56 -3.72 -5.80
C ARG A 63 7.79 -5.14 -5.29
N SER A 64 9.05 -5.53 -5.06
CA SER A 64 9.36 -6.86 -4.50
C SER A 64 8.68 -7.08 -3.15
N ALA A 65 8.59 -6.04 -2.31
CA ALA A 65 7.91 -6.13 -1.02
C ALA A 65 6.40 -6.40 -1.14
N VAL A 66 5.75 -5.88 -2.19
CA VAL A 66 4.34 -6.21 -2.49
C VAL A 66 4.19 -7.70 -2.82
N ASP A 67 5.09 -8.24 -3.66
CA ASP A 67 5.07 -9.65 -4.06
C ASP A 67 5.35 -10.58 -2.85
N GLU A 68 6.31 -10.20 -2.00
CA GLU A 68 6.61 -10.91 -0.76
C GLU A 68 5.39 -10.91 0.19
N LEU A 69 4.71 -9.76 0.34
CA LEU A 69 3.52 -9.64 1.17
C LEU A 69 2.38 -10.51 0.62
N ALA A 70 2.14 -10.48 -0.69
CA ALA A 70 1.13 -11.33 -1.33
C ALA A 70 1.39 -12.81 -1.05
N ALA A 71 2.64 -13.25 -1.18
CA ALA A 71 3.04 -14.62 -0.89
C ALA A 71 2.85 -14.97 0.59
N ALA A 72 3.27 -14.09 1.51
CA ALA A 72 3.21 -14.31 2.95
C ALA A 72 1.79 -14.33 3.53
N THR A 73 0.84 -13.69 2.84
CA THR A 73 -0.57 -13.61 3.26
C THR A 73 -1.51 -14.53 2.47
N ARG A 74 -0.98 -15.31 1.52
CA ARG A 74 -1.77 -16.17 0.62
C ARG A 74 -2.80 -17.06 1.33
N GLU A 75 -2.39 -17.70 2.43
CA GLU A 75 -3.22 -18.65 3.16
C GLU A 75 -4.10 -18.00 4.24
N LEU A 76 -4.03 -16.67 4.38
CA LEU A 76 -4.87 -15.97 5.36
C LEU A 76 -6.28 -15.77 4.81
N PRO A 77 -7.34 -15.96 5.63
CA PRO A 77 -8.71 -15.71 5.22
C PRO A 77 -9.08 -14.20 5.18
N THR A 78 -8.11 -13.32 5.36
CA THR A 78 -8.27 -11.87 5.31
C THR A 78 -7.51 -11.30 4.12
N ALA A 79 -8.14 -10.45 3.33
CA ALA A 79 -7.46 -9.62 2.35
C ALA A 79 -6.66 -8.52 3.06
N VAL A 80 -5.59 -8.07 2.43
CA VAL A 80 -4.69 -7.03 2.96
C VAL A 80 -4.74 -5.81 2.03
N LEU A 81 -5.09 -4.65 2.59
CA LEU A 81 -5.00 -3.36 1.92
C LEU A 81 -3.87 -2.55 2.55
N ALA A 82 -2.80 -2.31 1.83
CA ALA A 82 -1.62 -1.63 2.34
C ALA A 82 -1.09 -0.57 1.39
N GLY A 83 -0.54 0.53 1.93
CA GLY A 83 0.07 1.61 1.17
C GLY A 83 1.53 1.33 0.81
N VAL A 84 1.95 1.73 -0.40
CA VAL A 84 3.31 1.56 -0.92
C VAL A 84 3.64 2.63 -1.95
N ALA A 85 4.91 3.01 -2.07
CA ALA A 85 5.40 3.78 -3.22
C ALA A 85 5.77 2.83 -4.36
N LEU A 86 5.32 3.12 -5.58
CA LEU A 86 5.65 2.33 -6.76
C LEU A 86 6.22 3.22 -7.86
N GLN A 87 6.95 2.64 -8.80
CA GLN A 87 7.49 3.39 -9.93
C GLN A 87 6.36 3.93 -10.80
N ALA A 88 6.45 5.22 -11.17
CA ALA A 88 5.51 5.80 -12.13
C ALA A 88 5.72 5.20 -13.51
N GLY A 89 4.60 4.88 -14.18
CA GLY A 89 4.61 4.31 -15.53
C GLY A 89 4.53 5.32 -16.65
N SER A 90 4.55 6.63 -16.35
CA SER A 90 4.25 7.68 -17.32
C SER A 90 5.47 8.52 -17.68
N GLU A 91 5.35 9.28 -18.77
CA GLU A 91 6.30 10.29 -19.23
C GLU A 91 6.18 11.61 -18.42
N SER A 92 5.45 11.64 -17.31
CA SER A 92 5.21 12.86 -16.51
C SER A 92 6.48 13.43 -15.87
N GLY A 93 7.56 12.66 -15.87
CA GLY A 93 8.82 13.04 -15.23
C GLY A 93 8.84 12.86 -13.71
N LYS A 94 7.74 12.36 -13.11
CA LYS A 94 7.72 12.00 -11.68
C LYS A 94 8.24 10.58 -11.48
N PRO A 95 9.09 10.33 -10.45
CA PRO A 95 9.68 9.01 -10.26
C PRO A 95 8.70 7.96 -9.75
N ALA A 96 7.67 8.38 -8.99
CA ALA A 96 6.84 7.45 -8.23
C ALA A 96 5.34 7.78 -8.26
N VAL A 97 4.53 6.81 -7.88
CA VAL A 97 3.13 6.95 -7.47
C VAL A 97 2.98 6.53 -6.02
N ASN A 98 2.10 7.20 -5.28
CA ASN A 98 1.65 6.77 -3.96
C ASN A 98 0.44 5.84 -4.18
N ALA A 99 0.58 4.57 -3.86
CA ALA A 99 -0.39 3.53 -4.18
C ALA A 99 -0.91 2.81 -2.94
N ALA A 100 -2.16 2.37 -3.03
CA ALA A 100 -2.74 1.35 -2.16
C ALA A 100 -2.92 0.07 -2.98
N VAL A 101 -2.41 -1.04 -2.48
CA VAL A 101 -2.57 -2.37 -3.09
C VAL A 101 -3.52 -3.22 -2.25
N LEU A 102 -4.48 -3.87 -2.92
CA LEU A 102 -5.36 -4.86 -2.30
C LEU A 102 -4.88 -6.25 -2.71
N LEU A 103 -4.48 -7.04 -1.72
CA LEU A 103 -3.98 -8.40 -1.88
C LEU A 103 -4.98 -9.38 -1.26
N ASP A 104 -5.32 -10.44 -1.97
CA ASP A 104 -6.18 -11.52 -1.49
C ASP A 104 -5.72 -12.87 -2.05
N GLN A 105 -5.57 -13.87 -1.20
CA GLN A 105 -5.16 -15.23 -1.58
C GLN A 105 -3.91 -15.28 -2.48
N GLY A 106 -2.95 -14.38 -2.23
CA GLY A 106 -1.71 -14.30 -2.99
C GLY A 106 -1.81 -13.54 -4.31
N LEU A 107 -2.97 -12.94 -4.61
CA LEU A 107 -3.20 -12.15 -5.84
C LEU A 107 -3.32 -10.67 -5.50
N GLN A 108 -2.80 -9.81 -6.37
CA GLN A 108 -3.06 -8.38 -6.32
C GLN A 108 -4.35 -8.08 -7.09
N LEU A 109 -5.42 -7.74 -6.35
CA LEU A 109 -6.74 -7.45 -6.94
C LEU A 109 -6.88 -6.01 -7.40
N LEU A 110 -6.16 -5.08 -6.75
CA LEU A 110 -6.22 -3.65 -7.05
C LEU A 110 -4.87 -2.99 -6.80
N GLU A 111 -4.56 -2.00 -7.63
CA GLU A 111 -3.55 -0.97 -7.39
C GLU A 111 -4.21 0.38 -7.66
N GLN A 112 -4.50 1.13 -6.60
CA GLN A 112 -5.09 2.47 -6.69
C GLN A 112 -4.06 3.50 -6.31
N HIS A 113 -3.82 4.46 -7.20
CA HIS A 113 -2.92 5.58 -6.95
C HIS A 113 -3.66 6.76 -6.27
N LYS A 114 -2.94 7.52 -5.47
CA LYS A 114 -3.42 8.72 -4.78
C LYS A 114 -3.79 9.81 -5.78
N ARG A 115 -4.96 10.42 -5.60
CA ARG A 115 -5.45 11.48 -6.50
C ARG A 115 -5.14 12.88 -6.02
N LEU A 116 -5.24 13.11 -4.72
CA LEU A 116 -5.00 14.42 -4.10
C LEU A 116 -3.65 14.38 -3.39
N LEU A 117 -2.68 15.10 -3.93
CA LEU A 117 -1.32 15.16 -3.41
C LEU A 117 -1.14 16.47 -2.63
N PRO A 118 -1.03 16.43 -1.30
CA PRO A 118 -0.79 17.63 -0.51
C PRO A 118 0.58 18.25 -0.81
N PHE A 119 0.64 19.58 -0.78
CA PHE A 119 1.85 20.35 -1.05
C PHE A 119 2.04 21.51 -0.05
N TYR A 120 1.38 21.43 1.09
CA TYR A 120 1.36 22.44 2.14
C TYR A 120 1.96 21.90 3.43
N ASP A 121 2.46 22.78 4.27
CA ASP A 121 3.09 22.50 5.56
C ASP A 121 4.28 21.53 5.38
N VAL A 122 4.29 20.39 6.08
CA VAL A 122 5.33 19.37 6.00
C VAL A 122 5.21 18.45 4.79
N PHE A 123 4.13 18.59 4.01
CA PHE A 123 3.85 17.73 2.86
C PHE A 123 4.44 18.31 1.57
N ASP A 124 5.24 17.51 0.88
CA ASP A 124 5.81 17.85 -0.44
C ASP A 124 5.58 16.69 -1.44
N GLU A 125 4.37 16.13 -1.42
CA GLU A 125 4.07 14.93 -2.22
C GLU A 125 4.08 15.19 -3.72
N GLN A 126 3.72 16.41 -4.15
CA GLN A 126 3.73 16.79 -5.56
C GLN A 126 5.14 16.82 -6.16
N ARG A 127 6.19 16.89 -5.34
CA ARG A 127 7.57 16.80 -5.81
C ARG A 127 7.88 15.42 -6.38
N TYR A 128 7.43 14.37 -5.73
CA TYR A 128 7.85 12.99 -6.00
C TYR A 128 6.79 12.17 -6.71
N PHE A 129 5.50 12.40 -6.38
CA PHE A 129 4.43 11.52 -6.83
C PHE A 129 3.66 12.06 -8.03
N GLU A 130 3.31 11.14 -8.92
CA GLU A 130 2.35 11.38 -9.98
C GLU A 130 0.92 11.20 -9.46
N ARG A 131 0.02 12.07 -9.90
CA ARG A 131 -1.40 12.04 -9.54
C ARG A 131 -2.16 11.00 -10.35
N ALA A 132 -3.01 10.22 -9.71
CA ALA A 132 -3.93 9.32 -10.40
C ALA A 132 -4.98 10.10 -11.20
N GLN A 133 -5.24 9.62 -12.42
CA GLN A 133 -6.28 10.17 -13.31
C GLN A 133 -7.65 9.54 -13.03
N LYS A 134 -7.69 8.29 -12.55
CA LYS A 134 -8.91 7.50 -12.38
C LYS A 134 -9.06 6.96 -10.97
N GLN A 135 -10.31 6.83 -10.54
CA GLN A 135 -10.70 6.08 -9.36
C GLN A 135 -11.22 4.72 -9.81
N GLN A 136 -10.68 3.67 -9.22
CA GLN A 136 -11.09 2.29 -9.51
C GLN A 136 -12.06 1.77 -8.44
N VAL A 137 -12.89 0.82 -8.83
CA VAL A 137 -13.74 0.05 -7.93
C VAL A 137 -13.36 -1.41 -8.08
N VAL A 138 -13.17 -2.11 -6.97
CA VAL A 138 -12.88 -3.53 -6.91
C VAL A 138 -14.00 -4.25 -6.15
N GLU A 139 -14.25 -5.49 -6.47
CA GLU A 139 -15.19 -6.33 -5.74
C GLU A 139 -14.45 -7.31 -4.82
N LEU A 140 -14.89 -7.40 -3.58
CA LEU A 140 -14.42 -8.38 -2.60
C LEU A 140 -15.65 -9.05 -1.96
N ASP A 141 -15.84 -10.34 -2.19
CA ASP A 141 -16.98 -11.13 -1.68
C ASP A 141 -18.35 -10.50 -2.00
N GLY A 142 -18.54 -10.01 -3.22
CA GLY A 142 -19.78 -9.36 -3.66
C GLY A 142 -19.97 -7.91 -3.16
N ILE A 143 -19.01 -7.37 -2.42
CA ILE A 143 -19.04 -5.98 -1.94
C ILE A 143 -18.14 -5.12 -2.81
N ARG A 144 -18.68 -4.03 -3.36
CA ARG A 144 -17.93 -3.07 -4.16
C ARG A 144 -17.20 -2.09 -3.25
N LEU A 145 -15.89 -2.00 -3.41
CA LEU A 145 -15.00 -1.14 -2.65
C LEU A 145 -14.38 -0.09 -3.56
N ALA A 146 -14.39 1.16 -3.13
CA ALA A 146 -13.60 2.24 -3.70
C ALA A 146 -12.56 2.67 -2.65
N ILE A 147 -11.28 2.65 -3.03
CA ILE A 147 -10.16 2.93 -2.13
C ILE A 147 -9.67 4.35 -2.40
N THR A 148 -9.64 5.19 -1.38
CA THR A 148 -9.04 6.53 -1.43
C THR A 148 -7.86 6.59 -0.47
N ILE A 149 -6.85 7.39 -0.83
CA ILE A 149 -5.66 7.62 0.00
C ILE A 149 -5.72 9.08 0.46
N CYS A 150 -5.85 9.27 1.78
CA CYS A 150 -5.90 10.52 2.54
C CYS A 150 -6.81 11.61 1.95
#